data_5f40053923bbfc58ca0e5ddee4e602d7
#
_entry.id   5f40053923bbfc58ca0e5ddee4e602d7
#
_cell.length_a   1.000
_cell.length_b   1.000
_cell.length_c   1.000
_cell.angle_alpha   90.00
_cell.angle_beta   90.00
_cell.angle_gamma   90.00
#
_symmetry.space_group_name_H-M   'P 1'
#
loop_
_entity.id
_entity.type
_entity.pdbx_description
1 polymer ?
#
loop_
_entity_poly.entity_id
_entity_poly.type
_entity_poly.pdbx_seq_one_letter_code
_entity_poly.pdbx_strand_id
1 'polypeptide(L)'
;VGVAKMSELENLAVATSKVLPRYITGKQNFDLSGVMCYDRRTDKQYYYDLDRFIYQITAGNGDYDSWREAFDKVMVYWKSTPRNYSAYAGMFTMNQDAKGLSTYIPRMSAPSLNTSYQQTEWYKVSGWADTGWYKN
;
A
#
# COMPACT_ATOMS: atom_id res chain seq x y z
N VAL A 1 17.18 0.34 -1.70
CA VAL A 1 17.16 -0.88 -2.50
C VAL A 1 16.33 -1.94 -1.79
N GLY A 2 15.43 -2.58 -2.53
CA GLY A 2 14.60 -3.67 -2.02
C GLY A 2 14.68 -4.89 -2.91
N VAL A 3 14.58 -6.08 -2.33
CA VAL A 3 14.51 -7.35 -3.05
C VAL A 3 13.22 -8.06 -2.65
N ALA A 4 12.34 -8.27 -3.61
CA ALA A 4 11.07 -8.94 -3.42
C ALA A 4 11.09 -10.34 -4.04
N LYS A 5 10.59 -11.33 -3.28
CA LYS A 5 10.41 -12.69 -3.78
C LYS A 5 9.04 -12.80 -4.42
N MET A 6 8.98 -12.73 -5.74
CA MET A 6 7.72 -12.66 -6.49
C MET A 6 6.86 -13.92 -6.36
N SER A 7 7.47 -15.10 -6.12
CA SER A 7 6.73 -16.33 -5.89
C SER A 7 5.85 -16.30 -4.63
N GLU A 8 6.10 -15.39 -3.70
CA GLU A 8 5.31 -15.20 -2.48
C GLU A 8 4.24 -14.10 -2.61
N LEU A 9 4.17 -13.40 -3.74
CA LEU A 9 3.26 -12.27 -3.91
C LEU A 9 1.79 -12.68 -3.86
N GLU A 10 1.44 -13.84 -4.40
CA GLU A 10 0.07 -14.37 -4.34
C GLU A 10 -0.36 -14.64 -2.89
N ASN A 11 0.53 -15.20 -2.08
CA ASN A 11 0.27 -15.41 -0.64
C ASN A 11 0.06 -14.09 0.09
N LEU A 12 0.81 -13.05 -0.27
CA LEU A 12 0.59 -11.71 0.28
C LEU A 12 -0.76 -11.14 -0.14
N ALA A 13 -1.17 -11.36 -1.38
CA ALA A 13 -2.49 -10.92 -1.85
C ALA A 13 -3.61 -11.61 -1.07
N VAL A 14 -3.50 -12.91 -0.82
CA VAL A 14 -4.46 -13.68 -0.01
C VAL A 14 -4.50 -13.15 1.42
N ALA A 15 -3.35 -12.91 2.03
CA ALA A 15 -3.29 -12.35 3.39
C ALA A 15 -3.94 -10.95 3.44
N THR A 16 -3.71 -10.13 2.43
CA THR A 16 -4.30 -8.79 2.31
C THR A 16 -5.82 -8.87 2.16
N SER A 17 -6.33 -9.86 1.44
CA SER A 17 -7.77 -10.07 1.25
C SER A 17 -8.51 -10.38 2.55
N LYS A 18 -7.82 -10.86 3.56
CA LYS A 18 -8.38 -11.12 4.89
C LYS A 18 -8.45 -9.86 5.75
N VAL A 19 -7.69 -8.83 5.38
CA VAL A 19 -7.59 -7.58 6.14
C VAL A 19 -8.46 -6.48 5.52
N LEU A 20 -8.31 -6.20 4.24
CA LEU A 20 -8.94 -5.03 3.63
C LEU A 20 -10.46 -4.97 3.80
N PRO A 21 -11.24 -6.03 3.52
CA PRO A 21 -12.70 -5.95 3.67
C PRO A 21 -13.15 -5.82 5.11
N ARG A 22 -12.31 -6.17 6.07
CA ARG A 22 -12.61 -6.07 7.50
C ARG A 22 -12.49 -4.63 8.01
N TYR A 23 -11.56 -3.84 7.44
CA TYR A 23 -11.24 -2.49 7.90
C TYR A 23 -11.71 -1.39 6.94
N ILE A 24 -12.05 -1.74 5.71
CA ILE A 24 -12.50 -0.81 4.68
C ILE A 24 -13.90 -1.21 4.23
N THR A 25 -14.86 -0.31 4.39
CA THR A 25 -16.25 -0.54 4.00
C THR A 25 -16.75 0.65 3.18
N GLY A 26 -17.03 0.40 1.90
CA GLY A 26 -17.53 1.44 1.02
C GLY A 26 -16.50 2.53 0.70
N LYS A 27 -17.00 3.67 0.25
CA LYS A 27 -16.16 4.83 -0.09
C LYS A 27 -15.76 5.55 1.19
N GLN A 28 -14.47 5.71 1.38
CA GLN A 28 -13.95 6.45 2.52
C GLN A 28 -12.64 7.15 2.15
N ASN A 29 -12.32 8.21 2.86
CA ASN A 29 -11.01 8.82 2.80
C ASN A 29 -10.13 8.18 3.87
N PHE A 30 -8.91 7.83 3.46
CA PHE A 30 -7.93 7.22 4.35
C PHE A 30 -7.07 8.29 4.99
N ASP A 31 -6.81 8.17 6.28
CA ASP A 31 -5.76 8.93 6.94
C ASP A 31 -4.41 8.29 6.57
N LEU A 32 -3.67 8.96 5.69
CA LEU A 32 -2.37 8.51 5.21
C LEU A 32 -1.23 9.30 5.84
N SER A 33 -1.52 10.12 6.86
CA SER A 33 -0.49 10.85 7.59
C SER A 33 0.49 9.86 8.24
N GLY A 34 1.78 10.11 8.08
CA GLY A 34 2.81 9.21 8.59
C GLY A 34 3.10 7.98 7.72
N VAL A 35 2.30 7.71 6.69
CA VAL A 35 2.58 6.64 5.72
C VAL A 35 3.50 7.18 4.63
N MET A 36 4.64 6.52 4.39
CA MET A 36 5.57 6.94 3.35
C MET A 36 4.90 6.97 1.99
N CYS A 37 4.97 8.12 1.32
CA CYS A 37 4.50 8.30 -0.04
C CYS A 37 5.70 8.21 -0.98
N TYR A 38 5.62 7.35 -1.99
CA TYR A 38 6.72 7.11 -2.93
C TYR A 38 6.66 8.00 -4.18
N ASP A 39 5.46 8.42 -4.59
CA ASP A 39 5.31 9.37 -5.69
C ASP A 39 5.37 10.81 -5.15
N ARG A 40 6.53 11.42 -5.22
CA ARG A 40 6.84 12.69 -4.57
C ARG A 40 6.36 13.91 -5.37
N ARG A 41 5.15 13.84 -5.94
CA ARG A 41 4.49 14.99 -6.57
C ARG A 41 3.64 15.72 -5.54
N THR A 42 3.57 17.03 -5.62
CA THR A 42 2.80 17.85 -4.67
C THR A 42 1.29 17.66 -4.77
N ASP A 43 0.80 17.36 -5.97
CA ASP A 43 -0.63 17.27 -6.30
C ASP A 43 -1.12 15.86 -6.66
N LYS A 44 -0.20 14.90 -6.77
CA LYS A 44 -0.51 13.54 -7.26
C LYS A 44 0.23 12.52 -6.40
N GLN A 45 -0.35 12.22 -5.24
CA GLN A 45 0.21 11.28 -4.27
C GLN A 45 -0.72 10.08 -4.16
N TYR A 46 -0.39 9.01 -4.89
CA TYR A 46 -1.24 7.81 -5.01
C TYR A 46 -0.57 6.53 -4.53
N TYR A 47 0.77 6.50 -4.43
CA TYR A 47 1.53 5.30 -4.10
C TYR A 47 2.19 5.42 -2.73
N TYR A 48 1.80 4.55 -1.84
CA TYR A 48 2.18 4.58 -0.43
C TYR A 48 2.80 3.26 -0.01
N ASP A 49 3.52 3.26 1.10
CA ASP A 49 4.11 2.06 1.65
C ASP A 49 3.02 1.08 2.11
N LEU A 50 3.02 -0.11 1.51
CA LEU A 50 1.98 -1.10 1.77
C LEU A 50 1.97 -1.54 3.24
N ASP A 51 3.13 -1.84 3.82
CA ASP A 51 3.22 -2.27 5.20
C ASP A 51 2.65 -1.22 6.16
N ARG A 52 3.03 0.04 5.97
CA ARG A 52 2.53 1.12 6.83
C ARG A 52 1.05 1.42 6.63
N PHE A 53 0.54 1.25 5.41
CA PHE A 53 -0.89 1.37 5.16
C PHE A 53 -1.68 0.29 5.93
N ILE A 54 -1.27 -0.95 5.86
CA ILE A 54 -1.93 -2.04 6.60
C ILE A 54 -1.81 -1.81 8.12
N TYR A 55 -0.65 -1.37 8.60
CA TYR A 55 -0.48 -1.00 9.99
C TYR A 55 -1.46 0.09 10.41
N GLN A 56 -1.62 1.11 9.58
CA GLN A 56 -2.49 2.26 9.87
C GLN A 56 -3.96 1.83 10.00
N ILE A 57 -4.48 1.04 9.06
CA ILE A 57 -5.89 0.63 9.10
C ILE A 57 -6.20 -0.39 10.19
N THR A 58 -5.22 -1.18 10.61
CA THR A 58 -5.38 -2.19 11.67
C THR A 58 -4.96 -1.68 13.04
N ALA A 59 -4.35 -0.50 13.13
CA ALA A 59 -3.72 0.02 14.34
C ALA A 59 -2.69 -0.96 14.95
N GLY A 60 -2.01 -1.72 14.12
CA GLY A 60 -0.94 -2.64 14.54
C GLY A 60 -1.41 -3.81 15.41
N ASN A 61 -2.65 -4.27 15.23
CA ASN A 61 -3.23 -5.35 16.03
C ASN A 61 -2.78 -6.74 15.55
N GLY A 62 -3.42 -7.81 16.08
CA GLY A 62 -3.12 -9.19 15.70
C GLY A 62 -3.35 -9.51 14.23
N ASP A 63 -4.29 -8.84 13.56
CA ASP A 63 -4.51 -8.98 12.12
C ASP A 63 -3.30 -8.44 11.33
N TYR A 64 -2.71 -7.34 11.79
CA TYR A 64 -1.47 -6.85 11.22
C TYR A 64 -0.32 -7.84 11.40
N ASP A 65 -0.18 -8.40 12.60
CA ASP A 65 0.90 -9.34 12.88
C ASP A 65 0.83 -10.58 11.96
N SER A 66 -0.36 -11.11 11.75
CA SER A 66 -0.58 -12.25 10.84
C SER A 66 -0.30 -11.87 9.39
N TRP A 67 -0.74 -10.70 8.97
CA TRP A 67 -0.47 -10.19 7.62
C TRP A 67 1.03 -9.97 7.40
N ARG A 68 1.72 -9.46 8.40
CA ARG A 68 3.14 -9.17 8.33
C ARG A 68 3.99 -10.41 8.10
N GLU A 69 3.57 -11.57 8.56
CA GLU A 69 4.26 -12.83 8.28
C GLU A 69 4.33 -13.10 6.77
N ALA A 70 3.23 -12.87 6.04
CA ALA A 70 3.21 -13.01 4.59
C ALA A 70 4.04 -11.93 3.89
N PHE A 71 4.01 -10.71 4.39
CA PHE A 71 4.81 -9.60 3.88
C PHE A 71 6.31 -9.89 3.99
N ASP A 72 6.77 -10.40 5.13
CA ASP A 72 8.18 -10.68 5.37
C ASP A 72 8.72 -11.78 4.44
N LYS A 73 7.86 -12.68 3.95
CA LYS A 73 8.25 -13.68 2.95
C LYS A 73 8.42 -13.06 1.55
N VAL A 74 7.76 -11.95 1.26
CA VAL A 74 7.91 -11.22 -0.01
C VAL A 74 9.13 -10.32 0.03
N MET A 75 9.19 -9.43 1.03
CA MET A 75 10.31 -8.48 1.15
C MET A 75 11.45 -9.11 1.93
N VAL A 76 12.32 -9.81 1.22
CA VAL A 76 13.45 -10.54 1.82
C VAL A 76 14.63 -9.64 2.17
N TYR A 77 14.70 -8.46 1.54
CA TYR A 77 15.72 -7.47 1.84
C TYR A 77 15.19 -6.05 1.54
N TRP A 78 15.41 -5.14 2.47
CA TRP A 78 15.13 -3.73 2.29
C TRP A 78 16.16 -2.88 3.00
N LYS A 79 16.73 -1.90 2.26
CA LYS A 79 17.60 -0.89 2.85
C LYS A 79 17.35 0.43 2.13
N SER A 80 17.00 1.45 2.89
CA SER A 80 16.78 2.79 2.38
C SER A 80 18.03 3.65 2.53
N THR A 81 18.16 4.64 1.65
CA THR A 81 19.06 5.77 1.82
C THR A 81 18.27 6.88 2.52
N PRO A 82 18.77 7.49 3.59
CA PRO A 82 17.99 8.48 4.34
C PRO A 82 17.68 9.73 3.54
N ARG A 83 18.54 10.12 2.60
CA ARG A 83 18.36 11.30 1.74
C ARG A 83 18.24 10.86 0.30
N ASN A 84 17.20 11.31 -0.39
CA ASN A 84 16.91 10.94 -1.77
C ASN A 84 16.59 12.18 -2.59
N TYR A 85 16.79 12.09 -3.90
CA TYR A 85 16.47 13.16 -4.84
C TYR A 85 15.34 12.70 -5.77
N SER A 86 14.38 13.59 -6.00
CA SER A 86 13.32 13.42 -6.98
C SER A 86 13.34 14.61 -7.94
N ALA A 87 13.21 14.34 -9.24
CA ALA A 87 13.06 15.37 -10.25
C ALA A 87 11.83 16.26 -10.03
N TYR A 88 10.83 15.78 -9.33
CA TYR A 88 9.58 16.51 -9.07
C TYR A 88 9.58 17.22 -7.73
N ALA A 89 10.20 16.66 -6.70
CA ALA A 89 10.11 17.17 -5.34
C ALA A 89 11.45 17.65 -4.77
N GLY A 90 12.55 17.50 -5.51
CA GLY A 90 13.89 17.80 -5.00
C GLY A 90 14.36 16.77 -3.98
N MET A 91 15.10 17.22 -2.97
CA MET A 91 15.59 16.33 -1.91
C MET A 91 14.45 15.98 -0.95
N PHE A 92 14.38 14.72 -0.56
CA PHE A 92 13.43 14.27 0.46
C PHE A 92 14.04 13.17 1.33
N THR A 93 13.46 12.98 2.51
CA THR A 93 13.90 11.97 3.47
C THR A 93 12.95 10.77 3.42
N MET A 94 13.52 9.57 3.36
CA MET A 94 12.75 8.32 3.48
C MET A 94 12.35 8.11 4.93
N ASN A 95 11.08 7.81 5.18
CA ASN A 95 10.63 7.45 6.52
C ASN A 95 11.34 6.16 6.98
N GLN A 96 11.80 6.13 8.22
CA GLN A 96 12.55 4.99 8.75
C GLN A 96 11.71 3.71 8.84
N ASP A 97 10.39 3.84 8.98
CA ASP A 97 9.47 2.73 9.10
C ASP A 97 8.96 2.21 7.74
N ALA A 98 9.33 2.86 6.62
CA ALA A 98 8.99 2.39 5.28
C ALA A 98 9.65 1.04 5.00
N LYS A 99 8.93 0.14 4.32
CA LYS A 99 9.38 -1.24 4.04
C LYS A 99 9.62 -1.51 2.56
N GLY A 100 9.48 -0.51 1.69
CA GLY A 100 9.95 -0.56 0.32
C GLY A 100 9.03 -1.19 -0.72
N LEU A 101 7.85 -1.62 -0.35
CA LEU A 101 6.85 -2.09 -1.29
C LEU A 101 5.70 -1.10 -1.35
N SER A 102 5.48 -0.51 -2.52
CA SER A 102 4.43 0.49 -2.71
C SER A 102 3.12 -0.14 -3.16
N THR A 103 2.04 0.51 -2.79
CA THR A 103 0.69 0.17 -3.26
C THR A 103 -0.05 1.43 -3.67
N TYR A 104 -0.91 1.32 -4.69
CA TYR A 104 -1.85 2.37 -5.03
C TYR A 104 -2.96 2.41 -3.98
N ILE A 105 -3.27 3.61 -3.49
CA ILE A 105 -4.41 3.83 -2.60
C ILE A 105 -5.45 4.64 -3.36
N PRO A 106 -6.64 4.07 -3.63
CA PRO A 106 -7.69 4.74 -4.38
C PRO A 106 -8.15 6.03 -3.69
N ARG A 107 -8.39 7.08 -4.48
CA ARG A 107 -8.92 8.36 -4.01
C ARG A 107 -10.17 8.73 -4.79
N MET A 108 -11.13 9.34 -4.11
CA MET A 108 -12.35 9.81 -4.76
C MET A 108 -12.09 10.85 -5.84
N SER A 109 -11.01 11.59 -5.73
CA SER A 109 -10.60 12.62 -6.71
C SER A 109 -9.92 12.06 -7.96
N ALA A 110 -9.70 10.76 -8.06
CA ALA A 110 -8.94 10.14 -9.17
C ALA A 110 -9.74 9.01 -9.85
N PRO A 111 -10.93 9.29 -10.41
CA PRO A 111 -11.81 8.22 -10.93
C PRO A 111 -11.18 7.41 -12.06
N SER A 112 -10.45 8.05 -12.97
CA SER A 112 -9.80 7.34 -14.07
C SER A 112 -8.72 6.38 -13.60
N LEU A 113 -7.90 6.79 -12.64
CA LEU A 113 -6.87 5.93 -12.04
C LEU A 113 -7.51 4.77 -11.27
N ASN A 114 -8.59 5.03 -10.55
CA ASN A 114 -9.31 3.99 -9.82
C ASN A 114 -9.88 2.94 -10.78
N THR A 115 -10.45 3.37 -11.92
CA THR A 115 -10.95 2.46 -12.95
C THR A 115 -9.82 1.58 -13.50
N SER A 116 -8.67 2.17 -13.80
CA SER A 116 -7.50 1.41 -14.27
C SER A 116 -6.99 0.43 -13.20
N TYR A 117 -6.98 0.85 -11.95
CA TYR A 117 -6.57 0.00 -10.84
C TYR A 117 -7.46 -1.24 -10.69
N GLN A 118 -8.76 -1.08 -10.90
CA GLN A 118 -9.72 -2.19 -10.83
C GLN A 118 -9.46 -3.30 -11.86
N GLN A 119 -8.70 -3.01 -12.91
CA GLN A 119 -8.33 -4.01 -13.92
C GLN A 119 -7.10 -4.82 -13.52
N THR A 120 -6.38 -4.45 -12.47
CA THR A 120 -5.18 -5.15 -12.04
C THR A 120 -5.51 -6.44 -11.30
N GLU A 121 -4.64 -7.44 -11.44
CA GLU A 121 -4.78 -8.70 -10.68
C GLU A 121 -4.71 -8.45 -9.17
N TRP A 122 -3.84 -7.55 -8.73
CA TRP A 122 -3.74 -7.19 -7.32
C TRP A 122 -5.08 -6.72 -6.75
N TYR A 123 -5.78 -5.80 -7.44
CA TYR A 123 -7.10 -5.34 -7.00
C TYR A 123 -8.08 -6.50 -6.84
N LYS A 124 -8.07 -7.43 -7.80
CA LYS A 124 -9.02 -8.56 -7.83
C LYS A 124 -8.78 -9.56 -6.70
N VAL A 125 -7.52 -9.79 -6.33
CA VAL A 125 -7.14 -10.87 -5.40
C VAL A 125 -6.79 -10.38 -3.99
N SER A 126 -6.49 -9.09 -3.80
CA SER A 126 -6.06 -8.53 -2.52
C SER A 126 -7.20 -8.10 -1.60
N GLY A 127 -8.44 -8.26 -2.02
CA GLY A 127 -9.62 -7.93 -1.23
C GLY A 127 -10.22 -6.55 -1.50
N TRP A 128 -9.60 -5.71 -2.31
CA TRP A 128 -10.17 -4.40 -2.67
C TRP A 128 -11.56 -4.52 -3.28
N ALA A 129 -11.78 -5.54 -4.12
CA ALA A 129 -13.07 -5.76 -4.77
C ALA A 129 -14.20 -6.05 -3.76
N ASP A 130 -13.87 -6.55 -2.58
CA ASP A 130 -14.81 -6.92 -1.54
C ASP A 130 -15.04 -5.81 -0.50
N THR A 131 -14.29 -4.71 -0.58
CA THR A 131 -14.43 -3.58 0.36
C THR A 131 -15.68 -2.74 0.11
N GLY A 132 -16.33 -2.88 -1.05
CA GLY A 132 -17.39 -1.98 -1.49
C GLY A 132 -16.87 -0.61 -1.96
N TRP A 133 -15.58 -0.37 -1.91
CA TRP A 133 -14.99 0.86 -2.41
C TRP A 133 -15.25 0.95 -3.92
N TYR A 134 -15.77 2.07 -4.38
CA TYR A 134 -16.16 2.31 -5.79
C TYR A 134 -17.37 1.51 -6.30
N LYS A 135 -18.07 0.80 -5.46
CA LYS A 135 -19.40 0.30 -5.82
C LYS A 135 -20.42 1.43 -5.66
N ASN A 136 -21.15 1.67 -6.70
CA ASN A 136 -22.24 2.65 -6.66
C ASN A 136 -23.44 2.10 -5.92
#